data_6e2eb4cf3438eb5c943e0ceddb2bd978
#
_entry.id   6e2eb4cf3438eb5c943e0ceddb2bd978
#
_cell.length_a   1.000
_cell.length_b   1.000
_cell.length_c   1.000
_cell.angle_alpha   90.00
_cell.angle_beta   90.00
_cell.angle_gamma   90.00
#
_symmetry.space_group_name_H-M   'P 1'
#
loop_
_entity.id
_entity.type
_entity.pdbx_description
1 polymer ?
#
loop_
_entity_poly.entity_id
_entity_poly.type
_entity_poly.pdbx_seq_one_letter_code
_entity_poly.pdbx_strand_id
1 'polypeptide(L)'
;MPASPRSRSLTAHVVEALGDQIRAGHLPYGAKLPREADLMDEFGVSRTVVREAMSHLQAAGMVETRHGVGTFVLGLGDSGTFRIAPEQVSTLHDVIAVLELRIAVETEGAGLAAQRRTDADLVALRAVLDEFAEAVEQGRDAVGPDFQFHLELARATQNPRFADLMNTLGGSMIPRARLDAEDISPARADYLRGVHAEHRSILDAVERQDADAARAAMRTHLSNSRERRRRALTAAGR
;
A
#
# COMPACT_ATOMS: atom_id res chain seq x y z
N MET A 1 34.44 11.01 -12.39
CA MET A 1 34.64 12.23 -11.56
C MET A 1 33.36 12.47 -10.79
N PRO A 2 33.37 12.61 -9.47
CA PRO A 2 32.14 12.97 -8.73
C PRO A 2 31.75 14.41 -9.08
N ALA A 3 30.46 14.63 -9.33
CA ALA A 3 29.89 15.95 -9.63
C ALA A 3 30.18 16.93 -8.47
N SER A 4 30.47 18.21 -8.81
CA SER A 4 30.73 19.22 -7.80
C SER A 4 29.48 19.51 -6.93
N PRO A 5 29.61 19.97 -5.68
CA PRO A 5 28.50 20.29 -4.81
C PRO A 5 27.49 21.28 -5.45
N ARG A 6 27.93 22.22 -6.26
CA ARG A 6 27.07 23.17 -7.02
C ARG A 6 26.22 22.46 -8.08
N SER A 7 26.77 21.47 -8.80
CA SER A 7 26.03 20.71 -9.82
C SER A 7 24.88 19.90 -9.21
N ARG A 8 25.09 19.26 -8.05
CA ARG A 8 24.04 18.52 -7.32
C ARG A 8 22.90 19.43 -6.85
N SER A 9 23.18 20.66 -6.44
CA SER A 9 22.16 21.64 -6.05
C SER A 9 21.32 22.09 -7.26
N LEU A 10 21.95 22.30 -8.42
CA LEU A 10 21.24 22.70 -9.66
C LEU A 10 20.41 21.56 -10.22
N THR A 11 20.89 20.34 -10.20
CA THR A 11 20.14 19.13 -10.59
C THR A 11 18.88 18.98 -9.72
N ALA A 12 19.04 19.10 -8.40
CA ALA A 12 17.91 19.03 -7.46
C ALA A 12 16.86 20.12 -7.73
N HIS A 13 17.29 21.35 -8.01
CA HIS A 13 16.41 22.45 -8.35
C HIS A 13 15.57 22.18 -9.62
N VAL A 14 16.19 21.64 -10.67
CA VAL A 14 15.46 21.29 -11.91
C VAL A 14 14.47 20.15 -11.66
N VAL A 15 14.87 19.13 -10.89
CA VAL A 15 13.98 17.99 -10.51
C VAL A 15 12.78 18.50 -9.73
N GLU A 16 12.99 19.36 -8.74
CA GLU A 16 11.94 19.94 -7.91
C GLU A 16 10.97 20.78 -8.73
N ALA A 17 11.49 21.69 -9.55
CA ALA A 17 10.66 22.59 -10.38
C ALA A 17 9.79 21.83 -11.39
N LEU A 18 10.37 20.87 -12.12
CA LEU A 18 9.59 20.04 -13.05
C LEU A 18 8.61 19.12 -12.31
N GLY A 19 9.03 18.56 -11.17
CA GLY A 19 8.16 17.77 -10.30
C GLY A 19 6.96 18.58 -9.80
N ASP A 20 7.15 19.84 -9.42
CA ASP A 20 6.07 20.73 -9.00
C ASP A 20 5.11 21.06 -10.14
N GLN A 21 5.61 21.30 -11.36
CA GLN A 21 4.76 21.50 -12.54
C GLN A 21 3.90 20.28 -12.86
N ILE A 22 4.46 19.07 -12.70
CA ILE A 22 3.72 17.81 -12.87
C ILE A 22 2.66 17.66 -11.76
N ARG A 23 3.03 17.88 -10.49
CA ARG A 23 2.11 17.82 -9.35
C ARG A 23 0.98 18.84 -9.43
N ALA A 24 1.27 20.06 -9.88
CA ALA A 24 0.29 21.11 -10.08
C ALA A 24 -0.62 20.89 -11.31
N GLY A 25 -0.33 19.86 -12.14
CA GLY A 25 -1.09 19.58 -13.36
C GLY A 25 -0.75 20.49 -14.54
N HIS A 26 0.23 21.38 -14.44
CA HIS A 26 0.70 22.21 -15.55
C HIS A 26 1.35 21.35 -16.65
N LEU A 27 1.93 20.23 -16.26
CA LEU A 27 2.42 19.15 -17.14
C LEU A 27 1.58 17.89 -16.87
N PRO A 28 0.42 17.71 -17.54
CA PRO A 28 -0.49 16.60 -17.27
C PRO A 28 0.06 15.26 -17.78
N TYR A 29 -0.55 14.15 -17.33
CA TYR A 29 -0.24 12.81 -17.82
C TYR A 29 -0.24 12.75 -19.34
N GLY A 30 0.79 12.15 -19.93
CA GLY A 30 0.98 12.04 -21.38
C GLY A 30 1.50 13.29 -22.05
N ALA A 31 1.65 14.42 -21.35
CA ALA A 31 2.26 15.61 -21.91
C ALA A 31 3.72 15.36 -22.28
N LYS A 32 4.15 15.92 -23.39
CA LYS A 32 5.55 15.90 -23.80
C LYS A 32 6.31 17.02 -23.08
N LEU A 33 7.42 16.66 -22.41
CA LEU A 33 8.31 17.65 -21.81
C LEU A 33 9.02 18.49 -22.88
N PRO A 34 9.41 19.74 -22.53
CA PRO A 34 10.29 20.55 -23.35
C PRO A 34 11.59 19.80 -23.71
N ARG A 35 12.22 20.16 -24.81
CA ARG A 35 13.49 19.54 -25.22
C ARG A 35 14.61 19.89 -24.22
N GLU A 36 15.65 19.08 -24.17
CA GLU A 36 16.82 19.37 -23.31
C GLU A 36 17.36 20.79 -23.51
N ALA A 37 17.39 21.28 -24.76
CA ALA A 37 17.85 22.64 -25.08
C ALA A 37 16.95 23.72 -24.45
N ASP A 38 15.62 23.53 -24.55
CA ASP A 38 14.64 24.47 -23.98
C ASP A 38 14.75 24.52 -22.44
N LEU A 39 14.96 23.37 -21.81
CA LEU A 39 15.17 23.26 -20.36
C LEU A 39 16.51 23.89 -19.92
N MET A 40 17.57 23.76 -20.74
CA MET A 40 18.84 24.43 -20.48
C MET A 40 18.67 25.94 -20.46
N ASP A 41 17.91 26.49 -21.40
CA ASP A 41 17.65 27.92 -21.52
C ASP A 41 16.72 28.41 -20.39
N GLU A 42 15.65 27.65 -20.09
CA GLU A 42 14.66 27.98 -19.05
C GLU A 42 15.32 28.05 -17.64
N PHE A 43 16.14 27.04 -17.31
CA PHE A 43 16.76 26.92 -15.98
C PHE A 43 18.18 27.53 -15.89
N GLY A 44 18.75 28.00 -17.00
CA GLY A 44 20.11 28.53 -17.03
C GLY A 44 21.19 27.52 -16.63
N VAL A 45 21.00 26.24 -16.98
CA VAL A 45 21.88 25.14 -16.55
C VAL A 45 22.54 24.42 -17.73
N SER A 46 23.60 23.67 -17.45
CA SER A 46 24.28 22.86 -18.45
C SER A 46 23.46 21.65 -18.89
N ARG A 47 23.76 21.12 -20.08
CA ARG A 47 23.15 19.85 -20.58
C ARG A 47 23.33 18.68 -19.63
N THR A 48 24.47 18.61 -18.95
CA THR A 48 24.75 17.55 -17.96
C THR A 48 23.76 17.60 -16.81
N VAL A 49 23.48 18.80 -16.28
CA VAL A 49 22.49 19.01 -15.19
C VAL A 49 21.09 18.62 -15.64
N VAL A 50 20.67 19.02 -16.85
CA VAL A 50 19.36 18.63 -17.40
C VAL A 50 19.25 17.10 -17.54
N ARG A 51 20.27 16.44 -18.10
CA ARG A 51 20.26 14.98 -18.29
C ARG A 51 20.25 14.22 -16.96
N GLU A 52 20.98 14.69 -15.96
CA GLU A 52 20.93 14.13 -14.60
C GLU A 52 19.52 14.32 -14.00
N ALA A 53 18.92 15.51 -14.13
CA ALA A 53 17.58 15.77 -13.65
C ALA A 53 16.54 14.87 -14.33
N MET A 54 16.65 14.71 -15.66
CA MET A 54 15.78 13.79 -16.41
C MET A 54 15.94 12.33 -15.96
N SER A 55 17.18 11.89 -15.68
CA SER A 55 17.44 10.56 -15.13
C SER A 55 16.82 10.36 -13.75
N HIS A 56 16.87 11.38 -12.89
CA HIS A 56 16.22 11.34 -11.58
C HIS A 56 14.68 11.26 -11.70
N LEU A 57 14.08 12.09 -12.58
CA LEU A 57 12.63 12.05 -12.84
C LEU A 57 12.18 10.70 -13.45
N GLN A 58 13.02 10.10 -14.31
CA GLN A 58 12.80 8.76 -14.85
C GLN A 58 12.89 7.67 -13.76
N ALA A 59 13.94 7.72 -12.93
CA ALA A 59 14.11 6.79 -11.81
C ALA A 59 12.97 6.90 -10.80
N ALA A 60 12.40 8.12 -10.63
CA ALA A 60 11.22 8.37 -9.82
C ALA A 60 9.89 7.98 -10.51
N GLY A 61 9.91 7.46 -11.76
CA GLY A 61 8.71 7.08 -12.49
C GLY A 61 7.80 8.26 -12.91
N MET A 62 8.31 9.49 -12.83
CA MET A 62 7.54 10.69 -13.20
C MET A 62 7.48 10.90 -14.70
N VAL A 63 8.49 10.45 -15.44
CA VAL A 63 8.59 10.62 -16.88
C VAL A 63 9.15 9.37 -17.55
N GLU A 64 8.88 9.21 -18.85
CA GLU A 64 9.40 8.14 -19.72
C GLU A 64 10.03 8.77 -20.95
N THR A 65 11.26 8.36 -21.30
CA THR A 65 11.91 8.77 -22.56
C THR A 65 11.66 7.72 -23.64
N ARG A 66 11.03 8.14 -24.73
CA ARG A 66 10.84 7.33 -25.95
C ARG A 66 11.88 7.75 -26.97
N HIS A 67 12.78 6.84 -27.29
CA HIS A 67 13.92 7.12 -28.16
C HIS A 67 13.49 7.73 -29.52
N GLY A 68 14.10 8.85 -29.89
CA GLY A 68 13.79 9.59 -31.13
C GLY A 68 12.45 10.37 -31.10
N VAL A 69 11.63 10.23 -30.08
CA VAL A 69 10.32 10.88 -29.97
C VAL A 69 10.34 12.01 -28.94
N GLY A 70 10.85 11.74 -27.74
CA GLY A 70 10.93 12.72 -26.65
C GLY A 70 10.63 12.09 -25.29
N THR A 71 10.54 12.94 -24.28
CA THR A 71 10.21 12.54 -22.91
C THR A 71 8.77 12.93 -22.58
N PHE A 72 8.01 12.03 -21.98
CA PHE A 72 6.59 12.17 -21.67
C PHE A 72 6.33 11.98 -20.19
N VAL A 73 5.37 12.73 -19.65
CA VAL A 73 4.93 12.62 -18.27
C VAL A 73 4.15 11.34 -18.07
N LEU A 74 4.57 10.53 -17.08
CA LEU A 74 3.87 9.32 -16.64
C LEU A 74 2.96 9.55 -15.44
N GLY A 75 3.18 10.65 -14.68
CA GLY A 75 2.41 10.98 -13.50
C GLY A 75 3.27 11.56 -12.38
N LEU A 76 2.80 11.44 -11.15
CA LEU A 76 3.42 12.06 -9.97
C LEU A 76 4.72 11.38 -9.50
N GLY A 77 5.20 10.37 -10.22
CA GLY A 77 6.39 9.60 -9.86
C GLY A 77 6.18 8.70 -8.65
N ASP A 78 7.26 8.17 -8.08
CA ASP A 78 7.23 7.41 -6.82
C ASP A 78 6.69 8.24 -5.65
N SER A 79 6.77 9.57 -5.72
CA SER A 79 6.14 10.49 -4.76
C SER A 79 4.62 10.66 -4.99
N GLY A 80 4.07 10.12 -6.08
CA GLY A 80 2.65 10.11 -6.42
C GLY A 80 2.03 8.73 -6.51
N THR A 81 2.80 7.66 -6.43
CA THR A 81 2.23 6.35 -6.10
C THR A 81 1.71 6.43 -4.66
N PHE A 82 0.42 6.18 -4.51
CA PHE A 82 -0.20 6.06 -3.19
C PHE A 82 0.56 4.95 -2.42
N ARG A 83 1.51 5.37 -1.60
CA ARG A 83 2.27 4.52 -0.69
C ARG A 83 2.05 5.01 0.72
N ILE A 84 1.71 4.12 1.59
CA ILE A 84 1.78 4.39 3.02
C ILE A 84 3.16 3.90 3.46
N ALA A 85 4.13 4.82 3.45
CA ALA A 85 5.46 4.49 3.94
C ALA A 85 5.39 4.12 5.43
N PRO A 86 6.19 3.15 5.90
CA PRO A 86 6.22 2.77 7.31
C PRO A 86 6.39 3.94 8.28
N GLU A 87 7.08 4.99 7.86
CA GLU A 87 7.31 6.21 8.65
C GLU A 87 6.04 7.06 8.80
N GLN A 88 5.11 6.95 7.84
CA GLN A 88 3.81 7.65 7.84
C GLN A 88 2.76 6.97 8.72
N VAL A 89 3.04 5.77 9.24
CA VAL A 89 2.18 5.03 10.20
C VAL A 89 2.87 5.00 11.55
N SER A 90 3.32 6.16 12.02
CA SER A 90 4.09 6.29 13.25
C SER A 90 3.20 6.54 14.46
N THR A 91 2.01 7.09 14.24
CA THR A 91 1.04 7.39 15.31
C THR A 91 -0.16 6.46 15.22
N LEU A 92 -0.86 6.31 16.33
CA LEU A 92 -2.10 5.54 16.38
C LEU A 92 -3.23 6.21 15.57
N HIS A 93 -3.16 7.52 15.37
CA HIS A 93 -4.05 8.24 14.45
C HIS A 93 -3.85 7.77 13.00
N ASP A 94 -2.59 7.63 12.56
CA ASP A 94 -2.25 7.11 11.24
C ASP A 94 -2.77 5.67 11.05
N VAL A 95 -2.61 4.84 12.08
CA VAL A 95 -3.14 3.46 12.07
C VAL A 95 -4.66 3.44 11.88
N ILE A 96 -5.41 4.34 12.54
CA ILE A 96 -6.86 4.46 12.39
C ILE A 96 -7.21 4.91 10.97
N ALA A 97 -6.51 5.89 10.41
CA ALA A 97 -6.73 6.36 9.04
C ALA A 97 -6.52 5.24 8.00
N VAL A 98 -5.47 4.42 8.18
CA VAL A 98 -5.23 3.24 7.34
C VAL A 98 -6.37 2.21 7.47
N LEU A 99 -6.86 1.95 8.68
CA LEU A 99 -7.97 1.02 8.89
C LEU A 99 -9.27 1.53 8.25
N GLU A 100 -9.53 2.83 8.24
CA GLU A 100 -10.69 3.42 7.55
C GLU A 100 -10.62 3.22 6.03
N LEU A 101 -9.43 3.39 5.43
CA LEU A 101 -9.20 3.07 4.02
C LEU A 101 -9.42 1.58 3.75
N ARG A 102 -8.85 0.70 4.57
CA ARG A 102 -9.04 -0.76 4.46
C ARG A 102 -10.51 -1.15 4.53
N ILE A 103 -11.28 -0.58 5.46
CA ILE A 103 -12.72 -0.83 5.57
C ILE A 103 -13.43 -0.50 4.24
N ALA A 104 -13.09 0.60 3.59
CA ALA A 104 -13.71 1.01 2.34
C ALA A 104 -13.36 0.03 1.19
N VAL A 105 -12.09 -0.32 1.03
CA VAL A 105 -11.62 -1.12 -0.10
C VAL A 105 -11.85 -2.61 0.10
N GLU A 106 -11.46 -3.17 1.25
CA GLU A 106 -11.50 -4.61 1.48
C GLU A 106 -12.92 -5.13 1.73
N THR A 107 -13.83 -4.30 2.22
CA THR A 107 -15.24 -4.66 2.30
C THR A 107 -15.79 -4.98 0.90
N GLU A 108 -15.57 -4.13 -0.08
CA GLU A 108 -16.00 -4.39 -1.44
C GLU A 108 -15.19 -5.50 -2.09
N GLY A 109 -13.89 -5.60 -1.81
CA GLY A 109 -13.04 -6.71 -2.23
C GLY A 109 -13.59 -8.07 -1.80
N ALA A 110 -14.02 -8.21 -0.54
CA ALA A 110 -14.60 -9.45 -0.03
C ALA A 110 -15.90 -9.84 -0.76
N GLY A 111 -16.78 -8.86 -1.03
CA GLY A 111 -17.99 -9.09 -1.83
C GLY A 111 -17.68 -9.55 -3.25
N LEU A 112 -16.69 -8.93 -3.91
CA LEU A 112 -16.24 -9.34 -5.25
C LEU A 112 -15.57 -10.71 -5.22
N ALA A 113 -14.76 -11.02 -4.21
CA ALA A 113 -14.16 -12.33 -4.01
C ALA A 113 -15.23 -13.43 -3.90
N ALA A 114 -16.28 -13.21 -3.10
CA ALA A 114 -17.41 -14.15 -2.99
C ALA A 114 -18.07 -14.44 -4.34
N GLN A 115 -18.21 -13.42 -5.21
CA GLN A 115 -18.83 -13.58 -6.53
C GLN A 115 -17.93 -14.24 -7.57
N ARG A 116 -16.61 -14.12 -7.45
CA ARG A 116 -15.65 -14.40 -8.55
C ARG A 116 -14.60 -15.46 -8.21
N ARG A 117 -14.51 -15.85 -6.94
CA ARG A 117 -13.52 -16.82 -6.48
C ARG A 117 -13.56 -18.10 -7.29
N THR A 118 -12.40 -18.68 -7.52
CA THR A 118 -12.22 -20.04 -8.04
C THR A 118 -12.04 -21.04 -6.90
N ASP A 119 -12.07 -22.33 -7.20
CA ASP A 119 -11.76 -23.37 -6.20
C ASP A 119 -10.29 -23.32 -5.78
N ALA A 120 -9.40 -22.87 -6.65
CA ALA A 120 -7.99 -22.65 -6.32
C ALA A 120 -7.81 -21.53 -5.29
N ASP A 121 -8.57 -20.43 -5.41
CA ASP A 121 -8.58 -19.35 -4.42
C ASP A 121 -9.04 -19.84 -3.04
N LEU A 122 -10.04 -20.72 -2.98
CA LEU A 122 -10.51 -21.32 -1.73
C LEU A 122 -9.43 -22.19 -1.08
N VAL A 123 -8.70 -22.97 -1.87
CA VAL A 123 -7.57 -23.78 -1.36
C VAL A 123 -6.50 -22.86 -0.77
N ALA A 124 -6.14 -21.78 -1.44
CA ALA A 124 -5.15 -20.82 -0.96
C ALA A 124 -5.61 -20.12 0.32
N LEU A 125 -6.86 -19.65 0.37
CA LEU A 125 -7.44 -18.99 1.55
C LEU A 125 -7.48 -19.90 2.77
N ARG A 126 -7.86 -21.18 2.61
CA ARG A 126 -7.85 -22.17 3.69
C ARG A 126 -6.44 -22.42 4.21
N ALA A 127 -5.48 -22.64 3.31
CA ALA A 127 -4.09 -22.88 3.68
C ALA A 127 -3.50 -21.73 4.52
N VAL A 128 -3.80 -20.50 4.15
CA VAL A 128 -3.33 -19.31 4.91
C VAL A 128 -4.01 -19.21 6.29
N LEU A 129 -5.30 -19.56 6.39
CA LEU A 129 -5.97 -19.60 7.70
C LEU A 129 -5.46 -20.72 8.61
N ASP A 130 -5.12 -21.86 8.05
CA ASP A 130 -4.50 -22.94 8.80
C ASP A 130 -3.10 -22.53 9.31
N GLU A 131 -2.30 -21.84 8.46
CA GLU A 131 -1.02 -21.27 8.87
C GLU A 131 -1.18 -20.22 9.98
N PHE A 132 -2.19 -19.35 9.87
CA PHE A 132 -2.51 -18.37 10.90
C PHE A 132 -2.83 -19.07 12.24
N ALA A 133 -3.71 -20.08 12.22
CA ALA A 133 -4.09 -20.85 13.41
C ALA A 133 -2.86 -21.54 14.05
N GLU A 134 -2.03 -22.19 13.23
CA GLU A 134 -0.81 -22.83 13.69
C GLU A 134 0.19 -21.84 14.31
N ALA A 135 0.36 -20.65 13.70
CA ALA A 135 1.19 -19.60 14.26
C ALA A 135 0.71 -19.16 15.64
N VAL A 136 -0.62 -18.99 15.81
CA VAL A 136 -1.22 -18.64 17.11
C VAL A 136 -0.99 -19.70 18.17
N GLU A 137 -1.23 -20.97 17.84
CA GLU A 137 -1.09 -22.09 18.80
C GLU A 137 0.37 -22.33 19.20
N GLN A 138 1.33 -22.03 18.31
CA GLN A 138 2.76 -22.16 18.58
C GLN A 138 3.38 -20.88 19.18
N GLY A 139 2.58 -19.83 19.43
CA GLY A 139 3.08 -18.55 19.93
C GLY A 139 4.00 -17.82 18.94
N ARG A 140 3.93 -18.16 17.64
CA ARG A 140 4.69 -17.50 16.57
C ARG A 140 4.00 -16.18 16.14
N ASP A 141 4.74 -15.36 15.41
CA ASP A 141 4.15 -14.17 14.78
C ASP A 141 3.13 -14.54 13.71
N ALA A 142 1.91 -14.02 13.82
CA ALA A 142 0.80 -14.24 12.90
C ALA A 142 0.55 -13.06 11.95
N VAL A 143 1.42 -12.03 11.94
CA VAL A 143 1.27 -10.84 11.08
C VAL A 143 1.40 -11.21 9.60
N GLY A 144 2.37 -12.06 9.25
CA GLY A 144 2.55 -12.54 7.89
C GLY A 144 1.31 -13.27 7.34
N PRO A 145 0.84 -14.33 8.02
CA PRO A 145 -0.41 -15.01 7.65
C PRO A 145 -1.65 -14.10 7.61
N ASP A 146 -1.77 -13.15 8.54
CA ASP A 146 -2.87 -12.16 8.52
C ASP A 146 -2.85 -11.33 7.22
N PHE A 147 -1.70 -10.77 6.87
CA PHE A 147 -1.54 -10.03 5.62
C PHE A 147 -1.82 -10.89 4.40
N GLN A 148 -1.32 -12.11 4.39
CA GLN A 148 -1.49 -13.05 3.27
C GLN A 148 -2.97 -13.40 3.07
N PHE A 149 -3.77 -13.56 4.14
CA PHE A 149 -5.21 -13.78 4.02
C PHE A 149 -5.92 -12.64 3.27
N HIS A 150 -5.64 -11.41 3.63
CA HIS A 150 -6.20 -10.25 2.95
C HIS A 150 -5.73 -10.12 1.49
N LEU A 151 -4.48 -10.48 1.22
CA LEU A 151 -3.93 -10.50 -0.14
C LEU A 151 -4.59 -11.58 -1.01
N GLU A 152 -4.81 -12.79 -0.48
CA GLU A 152 -5.52 -13.86 -1.21
C GLU A 152 -6.98 -13.48 -1.48
N LEU A 153 -7.67 -12.83 -0.54
CA LEU A 153 -9.01 -12.28 -0.80
C LEU A 153 -8.97 -11.23 -1.93
N ALA A 154 -7.97 -10.37 -1.95
CA ALA A 154 -7.79 -9.40 -3.03
C ALA A 154 -7.56 -10.07 -4.39
N ARG A 155 -6.79 -11.17 -4.43
CA ARG A 155 -6.60 -12.01 -5.65
C ARG A 155 -7.89 -12.66 -6.10
N ALA A 156 -8.66 -13.23 -5.16
CA ALA A 156 -9.95 -13.87 -5.41
C ALA A 156 -11.00 -12.92 -6.03
N THR A 157 -10.80 -11.59 -5.97
CA THR A 157 -11.64 -10.62 -6.71
C THR A 157 -11.55 -10.77 -8.23
N GLN A 158 -10.56 -11.49 -8.75
CA GLN A 158 -10.20 -11.58 -10.17
C GLN A 158 -9.93 -10.19 -10.82
N ASN A 159 -9.64 -9.17 -10.00
CA ASN A 159 -9.22 -7.85 -10.43
C ASN A 159 -7.83 -7.57 -9.83
N PRO A 160 -6.76 -7.59 -10.66
CA PRO A 160 -5.39 -7.46 -10.18
C PRO A 160 -5.13 -6.16 -9.41
N ARG A 161 -5.95 -5.12 -9.62
CA ARG A 161 -5.77 -3.82 -8.94
C ARG A 161 -5.99 -3.90 -7.43
N PHE A 162 -6.83 -4.83 -6.95
CA PHE A 162 -6.96 -5.07 -5.50
C PHE A 162 -5.68 -5.68 -4.92
N ALA A 163 -5.09 -6.67 -5.58
CA ALA A 163 -3.84 -7.28 -5.15
C ALA A 163 -2.65 -6.29 -5.26
N ASP A 164 -2.58 -5.48 -6.33
CA ASP A 164 -1.58 -4.42 -6.51
C ASP A 164 -1.65 -3.42 -5.37
N LEU A 165 -2.87 -2.98 -5.00
CA LEU A 165 -3.09 -2.07 -3.89
C LEU A 165 -2.63 -2.69 -2.56
N MET A 166 -3.05 -3.93 -2.26
CA MET A 166 -2.64 -4.65 -1.04
C MET A 166 -1.12 -4.77 -0.95
N ASN A 167 -0.43 -5.14 -2.04
CA ASN A 167 1.02 -5.22 -2.09
C ASN A 167 1.69 -3.84 -1.87
N THR A 168 1.12 -2.78 -2.46
CA THR A 168 1.62 -1.40 -2.31
C THR A 168 1.49 -0.92 -0.85
N LEU A 169 0.41 -1.28 -0.21
CA LEU A 169 0.16 -0.94 1.19
C LEU A 169 1.02 -1.79 2.14
N GLY A 170 1.38 -3.00 1.71
CA GLY A 170 2.34 -3.88 2.38
C GLY A 170 1.93 -4.36 3.77
N GLY A 171 2.79 -5.14 4.40
CA GLY A 171 2.59 -5.65 5.77
C GLY A 171 2.49 -4.56 6.84
N SER A 172 2.94 -3.33 6.54
CA SER A 172 2.80 -2.17 7.44
C SER A 172 1.34 -1.76 7.68
N MET A 173 0.41 -2.24 6.84
CA MET A 173 -1.03 -2.08 7.04
C MET A 173 -1.61 -2.93 8.16
N ILE A 174 -0.90 -3.97 8.60
CA ILE A 174 -1.33 -4.75 9.74
C ILE A 174 -0.88 -4.03 11.01
N PRO A 175 -1.78 -3.35 11.73
CA PRO A 175 -1.40 -2.49 12.87
C PRO A 175 -0.63 -3.22 13.98
N ARG A 176 -0.75 -4.55 14.02
CA ARG A 176 -0.10 -5.42 15.01
C ARG A 176 1.40 -5.54 14.84
N ALA A 177 1.91 -5.37 13.62
CA ALA A 177 3.33 -5.54 13.31
C ALA A 177 4.26 -4.66 14.14
N ARG A 178 3.75 -3.56 14.73
CA ARG A 178 4.57 -2.56 15.41
C ARG A 178 4.35 -2.44 16.92
N LEU A 179 3.20 -2.89 17.44
CA LEU A 179 2.83 -2.58 18.82
C LEU A 179 2.92 -3.77 19.77
N ASP A 180 2.94 -5.00 19.26
CA ASP A 180 2.80 -6.19 20.10
C ASP A 180 3.69 -7.39 19.67
N ALA A 181 4.74 -7.19 18.88
CA ALA A 181 5.54 -8.29 18.31
C ALA A 181 6.18 -9.20 19.38
N GLU A 182 6.42 -8.69 20.58
CA GLU A 182 7.09 -9.40 21.68
C GLU A 182 6.14 -9.91 22.78
N ASP A 183 4.83 -9.59 22.72
CA ASP A 183 3.85 -10.03 23.71
C ASP A 183 3.39 -11.47 23.44
N ILE A 184 3.85 -12.42 24.23
CA ILE A 184 3.46 -13.85 24.23
C ILE A 184 2.43 -14.20 25.31
N SER A 185 1.70 -13.21 25.82
CA SER A 185 0.72 -13.43 26.89
C SER A 185 -0.47 -14.31 26.43
N PRO A 186 -1.12 -15.03 27.35
CA PRO A 186 -2.37 -15.76 27.08
C PRO A 186 -3.47 -14.83 26.52
N ALA A 187 -3.53 -13.57 26.97
CA ALA A 187 -4.48 -12.59 26.48
C ALA A 187 -4.26 -12.27 24.98
N ARG A 188 -3.00 -12.28 24.51
CA ARG A 188 -2.70 -12.14 23.08
C ARG A 188 -3.18 -13.35 22.27
N ALA A 189 -2.96 -14.57 22.76
CA ALA A 189 -3.41 -15.78 22.09
C ALA A 189 -4.94 -15.79 21.98
N ASP A 190 -5.69 -15.42 23.03
CA ASP A 190 -7.15 -15.30 23.00
C ASP A 190 -7.61 -14.23 22.00
N TYR A 191 -6.92 -13.11 21.96
CA TYR A 191 -7.16 -12.05 21.00
C TYR A 191 -6.98 -12.56 19.55
N LEU A 192 -5.87 -13.25 19.25
CA LEU A 192 -5.58 -13.78 17.92
C LEU A 192 -6.55 -14.90 17.52
N ARG A 193 -7.00 -15.73 18.46
CA ARG A 193 -8.10 -16.69 18.23
C ARG A 193 -9.40 -16.00 17.81
N GLY A 194 -9.71 -14.87 18.44
CA GLY A 194 -10.83 -14.02 18.05
C GLY A 194 -10.71 -13.49 16.63
N VAL A 195 -9.50 -13.03 16.24
CA VAL A 195 -9.21 -12.59 14.85
C VAL A 195 -9.34 -13.74 13.87
N HIS A 196 -8.83 -14.93 14.20
CA HIS A 196 -9.00 -16.12 13.37
C HIS A 196 -10.48 -16.47 13.14
N ALA A 197 -11.31 -16.38 14.18
CA ALA A 197 -12.76 -16.61 14.05
C ALA A 197 -13.42 -15.56 13.13
N GLU A 198 -12.99 -14.29 13.19
CA GLU A 198 -13.44 -13.25 12.26
C GLU A 198 -13.05 -13.59 10.80
N HIS A 199 -11.82 -14.03 10.56
CA HIS A 199 -11.36 -14.46 9.22
C HIS A 199 -12.13 -15.68 8.71
N ARG A 200 -12.41 -16.67 9.58
CA ARG A 200 -13.25 -17.82 9.24
C ARG A 200 -14.63 -17.38 8.76
N SER A 201 -15.25 -16.42 9.46
CA SER A 201 -16.56 -15.90 9.06
C SER A 201 -16.55 -15.25 7.67
N ILE A 202 -15.44 -14.58 7.31
CA ILE A 202 -15.25 -14.02 5.96
C ILE A 202 -15.12 -15.16 4.93
N LEU A 203 -14.24 -16.14 5.19
CA LEU A 203 -14.05 -17.28 4.30
C LEU A 203 -15.34 -18.05 4.08
N ASP A 204 -16.08 -18.36 5.15
CA ASP A 204 -17.35 -19.08 5.09
C ASP A 204 -18.38 -18.37 4.18
N ALA A 205 -18.41 -17.03 4.19
CA ALA A 205 -19.26 -16.25 3.30
C ALA A 205 -18.78 -16.30 1.84
N VAL A 206 -17.45 -16.22 1.63
CA VAL A 206 -16.82 -16.35 0.30
C VAL A 206 -17.05 -17.75 -0.28
N GLU A 207 -16.92 -18.80 0.52
CA GLU A 207 -17.21 -20.18 0.11
C GLU A 207 -18.64 -20.36 -0.39
N ARG A 208 -19.62 -19.80 0.34
CA ARG A 208 -21.04 -19.84 -0.03
C ARG A 208 -21.40 -18.89 -1.17
N GLN A 209 -20.44 -18.11 -1.68
CA GLN A 209 -20.68 -17.07 -2.68
C GLN A 209 -21.70 -16.00 -2.22
N ASP A 210 -21.81 -15.77 -0.93
CA ASP A 210 -22.69 -14.76 -0.32
C ASP A 210 -21.92 -13.43 -0.22
N ALA A 211 -22.07 -12.59 -1.26
CA ALA A 211 -21.35 -11.33 -1.35
C ALA A 211 -21.73 -10.34 -0.22
N ASP A 212 -22.97 -10.32 0.21
CA ASP A 212 -23.43 -9.40 1.26
C ASP A 212 -22.95 -9.85 2.64
N ALA A 213 -22.98 -11.15 2.92
CA ALA A 213 -22.37 -11.70 4.13
C ALA A 213 -20.86 -11.49 4.15
N ALA A 214 -20.17 -11.64 3.02
CA ALA A 214 -18.72 -11.40 2.92
C ALA A 214 -18.36 -9.93 3.20
N ARG A 215 -19.13 -8.96 2.65
CA ARG A 215 -19.00 -7.53 2.98
C ARG A 215 -19.22 -7.27 4.45
N ALA A 216 -20.29 -7.83 5.02
CA ALA A 216 -20.63 -7.63 6.43
C ALA A 216 -19.54 -8.19 7.36
N ALA A 217 -19.04 -9.40 7.10
CA ALA A 217 -18.00 -10.05 7.87
C ALA A 217 -16.67 -9.25 7.81
N MET A 218 -16.24 -8.84 6.62
CA MET A 218 -15.02 -8.03 6.45
C MET A 218 -15.15 -6.67 7.14
N ARG A 219 -16.26 -5.97 6.98
CA ARG A 219 -16.52 -4.70 7.66
C ARG A 219 -16.49 -4.87 9.17
N THR A 220 -17.06 -5.92 9.72
CA THR A 220 -17.05 -6.24 11.14
C THR A 220 -15.63 -6.47 11.63
N HIS A 221 -14.86 -7.33 10.94
CA HIS A 221 -13.47 -7.63 11.26
C HIS A 221 -12.61 -6.35 11.35
N LEU A 222 -12.62 -5.53 10.30
CA LEU A 222 -11.80 -4.32 10.26
C LEU A 222 -12.30 -3.23 11.23
N SER A 223 -13.61 -3.13 11.46
CA SER A 223 -14.18 -2.22 12.46
C SER A 223 -13.80 -2.63 13.87
N ASN A 224 -13.83 -3.92 14.18
CA ASN A 224 -13.34 -4.46 15.45
C ASN A 224 -11.84 -4.17 15.63
N SER A 225 -11.04 -4.33 14.57
CA SER A 225 -9.61 -4.00 14.59
C SER A 225 -9.39 -2.51 14.89
N ARG A 226 -10.15 -1.61 14.25
CA ARG A 226 -10.11 -0.17 14.52
C ARG A 226 -10.50 0.18 15.95
N GLU A 227 -11.58 -0.40 16.45
CA GLU A 227 -12.05 -0.12 17.81
C GLU A 227 -11.09 -0.63 18.89
N ARG A 228 -10.47 -1.79 18.68
CA ARG A 228 -9.40 -2.31 19.54
C ARG A 228 -8.24 -1.31 19.65
N ARG A 229 -7.85 -0.68 18.54
CA ARG A 229 -6.80 0.35 18.53
C ARG A 229 -7.22 1.63 19.23
N ARG A 230 -8.46 2.10 19.05
CA ARG A 230 -8.99 3.27 19.75
C ARG A 230 -8.98 3.07 21.26
N ARG A 231 -9.36 1.88 21.74
CA ARG A 231 -9.32 1.56 23.20
C ARG A 231 -7.90 1.57 23.76
N ALA A 232 -6.93 1.06 23.02
CA ALA A 232 -5.52 1.11 23.41
C ALA A 232 -5.02 2.57 23.56
N LEU A 233 -5.47 3.51 22.70
CA LEU A 233 -5.19 4.94 22.83
C LEU A 233 -5.68 5.53 24.16
N THR A 234 -6.94 5.25 24.49
CA THR A 234 -7.55 5.79 25.70
C THR A 234 -6.95 5.21 26.97
N ALA A 235 -6.40 4.00 26.90
CA ALA A 235 -5.71 3.37 28.04
C ALA A 235 -4.28 3.92 28.24
N ALA A 236 -3.54 4.22 27.16
CA ALA A 236 -2.17 4.76 27.22
C ALA A 236 -2.10 6.26 27.58
N GLY A 237 -3.22 6.99 27.45
CA GLY A 237 -3.34 8.42 27.80
C GLY A 237 -3.82 8.69 29.24
N ARG A 238 -3.95 7.64 30.06
CA ARG A 238 -4.25 7.72 31.50
C ARG A 238 -3.02 7.34 32.34
#